data_1923081cc6959dcfd3119f84da18b6fd
#
_entry.id   1923081cc6959dcfd3119f84da18b6fd
#
_cell.length_a   1.000
_cell.length_b   1.000
_cell.length_c   1.000
_cell.angle_alpha   90.00
_cell.angle_beta   90.00
_cell.angle_gamma   90.00
#
_symmetry.space_group_name_H-M   'P 1'
#
loop_
_entity.id
_entity.type
_entity.pdbx_description
1 polymer ?
#
loop_
_entity_poly.entity_id
_entity_poly.type
_entity_poly.pdbx_seq_one_letter_code
_entity_poly.pdbx_strand_id
1 'polypeptide(L)'
;MKGQTETIKLTLEVLTPLHVGSGEELRLNLDYIERGNIPLVVDRQRTLDALVSGDQALDEVLGGDWNLAELVKLAGQDFGYPLPMLSGRSETPATLREQIKDAEFRPYVPGSSLKGAIRTALLAEWLQCNPGYSFQALLPCPQRSRRDPSRTEPSKRAQFAAQDLLKDVFGANPNRDILRAMQVSDVRFQAADLRLADIRWLNIIHVKGQEKAAWRDMASRQNRDNWQDASGLYIETLAPDSAASFTLGWDRFLLSDLTKWGAPAHGAELLPADFSVLRKVLNNHARRIFENEVAFFDQYQATAPQKQLQKLLNRMQQDNESAYLRLAWGSGWRGMTGDWLDAPSLSTMRELYRLGRQNMPFPKTRRLAVQGTPCLPLGWVRLGPWREKVATVQRHPWVEQALTEIQQKNRCQADEALRGAQLADAWQVLRDPELKAAALADIQSRWREKGWWDQPPPGKSTKKALAIYRGDNA
;
A
#
# COMPACT_ATOMS: atom_id res chain seq x y z
N MET A 1 -35.69 12.10 -10.89
CA MET A 1 -34.56 11.86 -11.82
C MET A 1 -33.54 11.03 -11.07
N LYS A 2 -33.33 9.77 -11.45
CA LYS A 2 -32.26 8.92 -10.88
C LYS A 2 -30.93 9.57 -11.25
N GLY A 3 -30.10 9.89 -10.27
CA GLY A 3 -28.74 10.39 -10.50
C GLY A 3 -28.00 9.40 -11.37
N GLN A 4 -27.51 9.85 -12.51
CA GLN A 4 -26.71 9.03 -13.44
C GLN A 4 -25.26 9.01 -12.96
N THR A 5 -25.00 8.29 -11.86
CA THR A 5 -23.62 7.98 -11.47
C THR A 5 -23.20 6.72 -12.20
N GLU A 6 -22.24 6.84 -13.10
CA GLU A 6 -21.61 5.72 -13.75
C GLU A 6 -20.47 5.22 -12.87
N THR A 7 -20.52 3.95 -12.47
CA THR A 7 -19.53 3.35 -11.59
C THR A 7 -18.82 2.19 -12.24
N ILE A 8 -17.54 2.06 -11.96
CA ILE A 8 -16.73 0.90 -12.34
C ILE A 8 -16.12 0.29 -11.09
N LYS A 9 -16.13 -1.03 -10.99
CA LYS A 9 -15.43 -1.77 -9.95
C LYS A 9 -14.01 -2.09 -10.44
N LEU A 10 -13.03 -1.74 -9.65
CA LEU A 10 -11.61 -1.91 -9.92
C LEU A 10 -10.92 -2.68 -8.80
N THR A 11 -9.74 -3.18 -9.07
CA THR A 11 -8.83 -3.77 -8.07
C THR A 11 -7.65 -2.85 -7.87
N LEU A 12 -7.33 -2.52 -6.62
CA LEU A 12 -6.05 -1.93 -6.23
C LEU A 12 -5.12 -3.06 -5.79
N GLU A 13 -4.02 -3.23 -6.51
CA GLU A 13 -2.91 -4.14 -6.19
C GLU A 13 -1.73 -3.33 -5.65
N VAL A 14 -1.20 -3.73 -4.52
CA VAL A 14 0.00 -3.13 -3.90
C VAL A 14 1.24 -3.69 -4.59
N LEU A 15 2.03 -2.84 -5.23
CA LEU A 15 3.25 -3.26 -5.94
C LEU A 15 4.51 -3.16 -5.08
N THR A 16 4.52 -2.18 -4.18
CA THR A 16 5.59 -1.99 -3.18
C THR A 16 4.95 -1.64 -1.84
N PRO A 17 5.64 -1.82 -0.71
CA PRO A 17 5.03 -1.61 0.60
C PRO A 17 4.28 -0.28 0.68
N LEU A 18 3.03 -0.33 1.08
CA LEU A 18 2.13 0.82 1.12
C LEU A 18 1.72 1.12 2.56
N HIS A 19 2.00 2.36 3.01
CA HIS A 19 1.65 2.83 4.34
C HIS A 19 0.80 4.09 4.27
N VAL A 20 -0.41 4.01 4.76
CA VAL A 20 -1.26 5.16 5.07
C VAL A 20 -1.36 5.25 6.59
N GLY A 21 -0.57 6.13 7.20
CA GLY A 21 -0.49 6.20 8.66
C GLY A 21 -1.79 6.67 9.31
N SER A 22 -2.13 6.10 10.47
CA SER A 22 -3.17 6.59 11.37
C SER A 22 -2.77 7.91 12.06
N GLY A 23 -1.45 8.15 12.17
CA GLY A 23 -0.85 9.20 12.98
C GLY A 23 -0.28 8.70 14.30
N GLU A 24 -0.60 7.46 14.68
CA GLU A 24 -0.20 6.85 15.95
C GLU A 24 1.09 6.03 15.83
N GLU A 25 1.78 5.90 16.96
CA GLU A 25 2.92 5.02 17.16
C GLU A 25 2.56 3.94 18.18
N LEU A 26 2.69 2.67 17.78
CA LEU A 26 2.52 1.53 18.66
C LEU A 26 3.83 1.23 19.40
N ARG A 27 3.72 0.81 20.67
CA ARG A 27 4.84 0.56 21.57
C ARG A 27 4.85 -0.88 22.06
N LEU A 28 6.05 -1.45 22.12
CA LEU A 28 6.26 -2.79 22.66
C LEU A 28 5.83 -2.83 24.14
N ASN A 29 5.17 -3.93 24.54
CA ASN A 29 4.59 -4.19 25.85
C ASN A 29 3.44 -3.26 26.27
N LEU A 30 3.01 -2.34 25.37
CA LEU A 30 1.84 -1.49 25.59
C LEU A 30 0.75 -1.74 24.54
N ASP A 31 1.11 -1.82 23.27
CA ASP A 31 0.17 -1.98 22.14
C ASP A 31 0.38 -3.32 21.42
N TYR A 32 1.56 -3.87 21.51
CA TYR A 32 1.92 -5.18 20.96
C TYR A 32 2.93 -5.90 21.85
N ILE A 33 2.97 -7.23 21.70
CA ILE A 33 3.91 -8.11 22.38
C ILE A 33 4.69 -8.93 21.36
N GLU A 34 5.80 -9.51 21.78
CA GLU A 34 6.54 -10.47 20.97
C GLU A 34 5.97 -11.87 21.16
N ARG A 35 5.64 -12.56 20.07
CA ARG A 35 5.13 -13.92 20.06
C ARG A 35 5.93 -14.75 19.06
N GLY A 36 6.91 -15.51 19.55
CA GLY A 36 7.76 -16.33 18.69
C GLY A 36 8.49 -15.55 17.58
N ASN A 37 9.12 -14.44 17.91
CA ASN A 37 9.82 -13.52 16.99
C ASN A 37 8.90 -12.76 16.01
N ILE A 38 7.59 -12.75 16.24
CA ILE A 38 6.62 -11.97 15.45
C ILE A 38 5.88 -11.03 16.40
N PRO A 39 5.82 -9.72 16.13
CA PRO A 39 4.95 -8.83 16.87
C PRO A 39 3.48 -9.26 16.73
N LEU A 40 2.78 -9.37 17.85
CA LEU A 40 1.34 -9.52 17.93
C LEU A 40 0.76 -8.20 18.41
N VAL A 41 0.07 -7.49 17.53
CA VAL A 41 -0.67 -6.28 17.91
C VAL A 41 -1.94 -6.72 18.63
N VAL A 42 -2.15 -6.23 19.85
CA VAL A 42 -3.18 -6.74 20.77
C VAL A 42 -4.43 -5.89 20.67
N ASP A 43 -5.57 -6.54 20.49
CA ASP A 43 -6.87 -5.94 20.71
C ASP A 43 -7.14 -5.90 22.22
N ARG A 44 -6.77 -4.78 22.84
CA ARG A 44 -6.90 -4.61 24.29
C ARG A 44 -8.36 -4.72 24.76
N GLN A 45 -9.30 -4.20 23.97
CA GLN A 45 -10.71 -4.24 24.35
C GLN A 45 -11.22 -5.69 24.41
N ARG A 46 -11.00 -6.46 23.34
CA ARG A 46 -11.41 -7.88 23.32
C ARG A 46 -10.67 -8.72 24.34
N THR A 47 -9.39 -8.42 24.62
CA THR A 47 -8.63 -9.08 25.65
C THR A 47 -9.25 -8.84 27.04
N LEU A 48 -9.60 -7.59 27.35
CA LEU A 48 -10.25 -7.24 28.59
C LEU A 48 -11.68 -7.83 28.69
N ASP A 49 -12.45 -7.76 27.62
CA ASP A 49 -13.80 -8.34 27.57
C ASP A 49 -13.77 -9.85 27.85
N ALA A 50 -12.78 -10.56 27.33
CA ALA A 50 -12.59 -11.99 27.58
C ALA A 50 -12.23 -12.28 29.06
N LEU A 51 -11.38 -11.46 29.67
CA LEU A 51 -11.01 -11.56 31.07
C LEU A 51 -12.20 -11.29 31.99
N VAL A 52 -13.01 -10.27 31.69
CA VAL A 52 -14.20 -9.92 32.48
C VAL A 52 -15.31 -10.95 32.31
N SER A 53 -15.44 -11.57 31.17
CA SER A 53 -16.46 -12.59 30.87
C SER A 53 -16.06 -13.98 31.37
N GLY A 54 -14.82 -14.18 31.82
CA GLY A 54 -14.32 -15.42 32.41
C GLY A 54 -14.64 -15.55 33.90
N ASP A 55 -14.30 -16.71 34.49
CA ASP A 55 -14.49 -16.99 35.93
C ASP A 55 -13.53 -16.18 36.83
N GLN A 56 -12.64 -15.39 36.29
CA GLN A 56 -11.75 -14.53 37.07
C GLN A 56 -12.51 -13.27 37.52
N ALA A 57 -12.49 -13.02 38.81
CA ALA A 57 -13.12 -11.84 39.39
C ALA A 57 -12.47 -10.56 38.80
N LEU A 58 -13.28 -9.63 38.31
CA LEU A 58 -12.83 -8.33 37.78
C LEU A 58 -11.88 -7.61 38.75
N ASP A 59 -12.14 -7.74 40.05
CA ASP A 59 -11.31 -7.16 41.13
C ASP A 59 -9.87 -7.71 41.12
N GLU A 60 -9.69 -9.00 40.82
CA GLU A 60 -8.37 -9.64 40.73
C GLU A 60 -7.59 -9.11 39.53
N VAL A 61 -8.27 -8.93 38.39
CA VAL A 61 -7.65 -8.33 37.17
C VAL A 61 -7.32 -6.85 37.39
N LEU A 62 -8.19 -6.07 38.01
CA LEU A 62 -8.00 -4.66 38.28
C LEU A 62 -7.03 -4.38 39.45
N GLY A 63 -6.90 -5.29 40.38
CA GLY A 63 -5.99 -5.18 41.53
C GLY A 63 -4.56 -5.63 41.28
N GLY A 64 -4.30 -6.28 40.16
CA GLY A 64 -2.98 -6.77 39.77
C GLY A 64 -2.14 -5.76 39.00
N ASP A 65 -0.83 -5.88 39.13
CA ASP A 65 0.16 -5.12 38.32
C ASP A 65 0.54 -5.94 37.09
N TRP A 66 -0.39 -6.05 36.14
CA TRP A 66 -0.26 -6.87 34.94
C TRP A 66 0.39 -6.12 33.79
N ASN A 67 1.39 -6.72 33.15
CA ASN A 67 1.83 -6.28 31.85
C ASN A 67 0.96 -6.87 30.73
N LEU A 68 1.04 -6.30 29.51
CA LEU A 68 0.20 -6.71 28.38
C LEU A 68 0.34 -8.20 28.03
N ALA A 69 1.56 -8.76 28.13
CA ALA A 69 1.81 -10.17 27.80
C ALA A 69 1.13 -11.12 28.82
N GLU A 70 1.09 -10.73 30.07
CA GLU A 70 0.40 -11.48 31.14
C GLU A 70 -1.11 -11.42 30.95
N LEU A 71 -1.67 -10.26 30.61
CA LEU A 71 -3.09 -10.12 30.31
C LEU A 71 -3.51 -10.98 29.12
N VAL A 72 -2.74 -11.00 28.03
CA VAL A 72 -3.00 -11.88 26.88
C VAL A 72 -2.91 -13.35 27.26
N LYS A 73 -1.95 -13.73 28.11
CA LYS A 73 -1.83 -15.10 28.61
C LYS A 73 -3.02 -15.50 29.48
N LEU A 74 -3.47 -14.62 30.37
CA LEU A 74 -4.64 -14.84 31.23
C LEU A 74 -5.94 -14.99 30.42
N ALA A 75 -6.08 -14.21 29.34
CA ALA A 75 -7.23 -14.32 28.44
C ALA A 75 -7.31 -15.67 27.69
N GLY A 76 -6.23 -16.47 27.73
CA GLY A 76 -6.18 -17.82 27.13
C GLY A 76 -6.22 -17.84 25.60
N GLN A 77 -6.39 -16.69 24.96
CA GLN A 77 -6.49 -16.53 23.52
C GLN A 77 -5.81 -15.25 23.08
N ASP A 78 -5.17 -15.27 21.91
CA ASP A 78 -4.57 -14.10 21.28
C ASP A 78 -5.65 -13.30 20.54
N PHE A 79 -6.04 -12.15 21.09
CA PHE A 79 -6.90 -11.18 20.41
C PHE A 79 -6.05 -10.14 19.71
N GLY A 80 -6.29 -9.93 18.43
CA GLY A 80 -5.52 -9.00 17.59
C GLY A 80 -5.01 -9.64 16.30
N TYR A 81 -3.84 -9.22 15.85
CA TYR A 81 -3.28 -9.75 14.60
C TYR A 81 -1.75 -9.85 14.66
N PRO A 82 -1.17 -10.91 14.08
CA PRO A 82 0.27 -11.03 13.94
C PRO A 82 0.78 -10.06 12.85
N LEU A 83 1.95 -9.49 13.10
CA LEU A 83 2.60 -8.55 12.18
C LEU A 83 3.98 -9.09 11.75
N PRO A 84 4.01 -10.06 10.82
CA PRO A 84 5.27 -10.64 10.38
C PRO A 84 6.12 -9.62 9.61
N MET A 85 7.44 -9.74 9.76
CA MET A 85 8.39 -8.88 9.06
C MET A 85 8.35 -9.09 7.54
N LEU A 86 8.44 -8.01 6.78
CA LEU A 86 8.59 -8.04 5.33
C LEU A 86 9.91 -8.70 4.90
N SER A 87 10.96 -8.58 5.72
CA SER A 87 12.34 -8.94 5.39
C SER A 87 12.91 -10.14 6.15
N GLY A 88 12.14 -10.85 6.92
CA GLY A 88 12.61 -12.02 7.69
C GLY A 88 13.63 -11.71 8.81
N ARG A 89 13.88 -10.45 9.16
CA ARG A 89 14.65 -10.07 10.36
C ARG A 89 13.84 -10.34 11.62
N SER A 90 14.51 -10.76 12.69
CA SER A 90 13.88 -11.25 13.92
C SER A 90 13.91 -10.28 15.11
N GLU A 91 14.23 -9.02 14.91
CA GLU A 91 14.24 -8.05 16.01
C GLU A 91 12.90 -7.33 16.09
N THR A 92 12.21 -7.48 17.20
CA THR A 92 11.00 -6.74 17.50
C THR A 92 11.37 -5.30 17.90
N PRO A 93 10.94 -4.26 17.17
CA PRO A 93 11.28 -2.88 17.49
C PRO A 93 10.58 -2.41 18.78
N ALA A 94 11.15 -1.42 19.47
CA ALA A 94 10.51 -0.79 20.64
C ALA A 94 9.26 0.03 20.26
N THR A 95 9.26 0.61 19.04
CA THR A 95 8.15 1.40 18.51
C THR A 95 7.98 1.14 17.02
N LEU A 96 6.75 1.24 16.52
CA LEU A 96 6.42 1.18 15.11
C LEU A 96 5.28 2.15 14.78
N ARG A 97 5.21 2.62 13.52
CA ARG A 97 4.09 3.46 13.07
C ARG A 97 2.93 2.62 12.60
N GLU A 98 1.77 3.02 13.02
CA GLU A 98 0.53 2.32 12.73
C GLU A 98 -0.01 2.66 11.33
N GLN A 99 -0.42 1.61 10.59
CA GLN A 99 -1.26 1.71 9.39
C GLN A 99 -2.70 2.03 9.81
N ILE A 100 -3.39 2.92 9.08
CA ILE A 100 -4.81 3.19 9.33
C ILE A 100 -5.64 1.92 9.15
N LYS A 101 -6.53 1.66 10.13
CA LYS A 101 -7.42 0.50 10.20
C LYS A 101 -8.82 0.93 10.63
N ASP A 102 -9.81 0.14 10.32
CA ASP A 102 -11.15 0.29 10.89
C ASP A 102 -11.24 -0.37 12.28
N ALA A 103 -12.42 -0.28 12.89
CA ALA A 103 -12.66 -0.84 14.23
C ALA A 103 -12.51 -2.37 14.33
N GLU A 104 -12.46 -3.07 13.21
CA GLU A 104 -12.25 -4.51 13.13
C GLU A 104 -10.80 -4.87 12.78
N PHE A 105 -9.87 -3.91 12.93
CA PHE A 105 -8.45 -4.02 12.57
C PHE A 105 -8.19 -4.31 11.09
N ARG A 106 -9.15 -4.05 10.19
CA ARG A 106 -8.93 -4.19 8.76
C ARG A 106 -8.22 -2.94 8.23
N PRO A 107 -7.01 -3.09 7.68
CA PRO A 107 -6.31 -1.96 7.09
C PRO A 107 -7.02 -1.50 5.81
N TYR A 108 -6.98 -0.21 5.55
CA TYR A 108 -7.58 0.32 4.32
C TYR A 108 -6.77 1.47 3.74
N VAL A 109 -6.99 1.71 2.46
CA VAL A 109 -6.56 2.92 1.77
C VAL A 109 -7.78 3.82 1.65
N PRO A 110 -7.80 4.98 2.34
CA PRO A 110 -8.91 5.92 2.21
C PRO A 110 -9.12 6.35 0.75
N GLY A 111 -10.38 6.38 0.30
CA GLY A 111 -10.73 6.89 -1.03
C GLY A 111 -10.24 8.32 -1.24
N SER A 112 -10.18 9.12 -0.18
CA SER A 112 -9.61 10.48 -0.20
C SER A 112 -8.11 10.50 -0.51
N SER A 113 -7.33 9.52 0.01
CA SER A 113 -5.90 9.40 -0.30
C SER A 113 -5.67 9.01 -1.75
N LEU A 114 -6.45 8.05 -2.26
CA LEU A 114 -6.40 7.65 -3.67
C LEU A 114 -6.83 8.80 -4.59
N LYS A 115 -7.91 9.48 -4.26
CA LYS A 115 -8.40 10.66 -4.99
C LYS A 115 -7.41 11.81 -4.98
N GLY A 116 -6.69 12.02 -3.85
CA GLY A 116 -5.62 13.01 -3.74
C GLY A 116 -4.45 12.72 -4.69
N ALA A 117 -4.04 11.46 -4.81
CA ALA A 117 -3.00 11.08 -5.75
C ALA A 117 -3.44 11.20 -7.22
N ILE A 118 -4.70 10.86 -7.52
CA ILE A 118 -5.32 11.09 -8.85
C ILE A 118 -5.32 12.58 -9.16
N ARG A 119 -5.73 13.45 -8.22
CA ARG A 119 -5.71 14.91 -8.37
C ARG A 119 -4.32 15.43 -8.73
N THR A 120 -3.29 14.95 -8.05
CA THR A 120 -1.90 15.34 -8.31
C THR A 120 -1.47 14.96 -9.74
N ALA A 121 -1.83 13.75 -10.19
CA ALA A 121 -1.52 13.31 -11.55
C ALA A 121 -2.27 14.11 -12.62
N LEU A 122 -3.57 14.40 -12.38
CA LEU A 122 -4.37 15.24 -13.28
C LEU A 122 -3.79 16.64 -13.43
N LEU A 123 -3.40 17.29 -12.32
CA LEU A 123 -2.74 18.59 -12.36
C LEU A 123 -1.44 18.54 -13.16
N ALA A 124 -0.60 17.56 -12.87
CA ALA A 124 0.69 17.43 -13.53
C ALA A 124 0.55 17.24 -15.04
N GLU A 125 -0.37 16.38 -15.49
CA GLU A 125 -0.63 16.16 -16.92
C GLU A 125 -1.24 17.39 -17.59
N TRP A 126 -2.21 18.04 -16.92
CA TRP A 126 -2.86 19.23 -17.47
C TRP A 126 -1.86 20.38 -17.67
N LEU A 127 -0.98 20.63 -16.71
CA LEU A 127 0.07 21.64 -16.82
C LEU A 127 1.07 21.33 -17.95
N GLN A 128 1.39 20.05 -18.17
CA GLN A 128 2.23 19.61 -19.30
C GLN A 128 1.56 19.85 -20.66
N CYS A 129 0.23 19.65 -20.74
CA CYS A 129 -0.53 19.88 -21.97
C CYS A 129 -0.82 21.37 -22.21
N ASN A 130 -0.70 22.21 -21.19
CA ASN A 130 -0.99 23.65 -21.24
C ASN A 130 0.26 24.49 -20.88
N PRO A 131 1.33 24.46 -21.65
CA PRO A 131 2.58 25.15 -21.33
C PRO A 131 2.46 26.67 -21.31
N GLY A 132 1.40 27.23 -21.91
CA GLY A 132 1.08 28.66 -21.87
C GLY A 132 0.37 29.11 -20.58
N TYR A 133 0.00 28.18 -19.70
CA TYR A 133 -0.67 28.52 -18.45
C TYR A 133 0.34 29.09 -17.43
N SER A 134 0.16 30.37 -17.09
CA SER A 134 1.05 31.08 -16.16
C SER A 134 0.67 30.83 -14.71
N PHE A 135 1.24 29.79 -14.10
CA PHE A 135 1.03 29.48 -12.68
C PHE A 135 1.89 30.32 -11.73
N GLN A 136 2.92 31.00 -12.23
CA GLN A 136 3.87 31.77 -11.41
C GLN A 136 3.18 32.89 -10.63
N ALA A 137 2.16 33.51 -11.22
CA ALA A 137 1.36 34.54 -10.56
C ALA A 137 0.54 34.02 -9.38
N LEU A 138 0.25 32.72 -9.35
CA LEU A 138 -0.52 32.05 -8.27
C LEU A 138 0.39 31.56 -7.14
N LEU A 139 1.71 31.63 -7.30
CA LEU A 139 2.64 31.32 -6.23
C LEU A 139 2.80 32.55 -5.32
N PRO A 140 2.75 32.37 -3.99
CA PRO A 140 2.87 33.47 -3.06
C PRO A 140 4.23 34.19 -3.18
N CYS A 141 4.20 35.49 -3.32
CA CYS A 141 5.44 36.30 -3.32
C CYS A 141 6.04 36.36 -1.90
N PRO A 142 7.39 36.36 -1.76
CA PRO A 142 8.04 36.58 -0.49
C PRO A 142 7.66 37.97 0.06
N GLN A 143 7.44 38.04 1.35
CA GLN A 143 7.22 39.30 2.07
C GLN A 143 8.42 39.60 2.94
N ARG A 144 8.69 40.89 3.20
CA ARG A 144 9.70 41.29 4.20
C ARG A 144 9.28 40.82 5.57
N SER A 145 10.22 40.20 6.30
CA SER A 145 9.95 39.74 7.66
C SER A 145 9.57 40.93 8.53
N ARG A 146 8.50 40.79 9.32
CA ARG A 146 8.14 41.80 10.33
C ARG A 146 9.14 41.87 11.46
N ARG A 147 9.92 40.80 11.72
CA ARG A 147 10.92 40.73 12.79
C ARG A 147 12.31 41.19 12.34
N ASP A 148 12.62 40.99 11.06
CA ASP A 148 13.91 41.37 10.46
C ASP A 148 13.65 41.84 9.02
N PRO A 149 13.56 43.20 8.80
CA PRO A 149 13.30 43.74 7.46
C PRO A 149 14.38 43.45 6.41
N SER A 150 15.56 43.01 6.82
CA SER A 150 16.64 42.56 5.91
C SER A 150 16.36 41.15 5.35
N ARG A 151 15.43 40.42 5.94
CA ARG A 151 15.06 39.07 5.52
C ARG A 151 13.72 39.08 4.77
N THR A 152 13.67 38.30 3.71
CA THR A 152 12.42 37.95 3.03
C THR A 152 11.92 36.60 3.57
N GLU A 153 10.61 36.54 3.85
CA GLU A 153 9.92 35.30 4.25
C GLU A 153 8.82 35.00 3.24
N PRO A 154 8.54 33.72 2.96
CA PRO A 154 7.42 33.37 2.11
C PRO A 154 6.11 33.83 2.76
N SER A 155 5.20 34.38 1.96
CA SER A 155 3.88 34.87 2.43
C SER A 155 3.01 33.75 3.01
N LYS A 156 3.28 32.49 2.63
CA LYS A 156 2.62 31.29 3.13
C LYS A 156 3.68 30.25 3.49
N ARG A 157 3.31 29.30 4.38
CA ARG A 157 4.15 28.12 4.63
C ARG A 157 4.29 27.30 3.36
N ALA A 158 5.44 26.67 3.13
CA ALA A 158 5.73 25.88 1.95
C ALA A 158 4.66 24.80 1.64
N GLN A 159 4.04 24.23 2.67
CA GLN A 159 2.96 23.25 2.53
C GLN A 159 1.68 23.79 1.87
N PHE A 160 1.50 25.12 1.83
CA PHE A 160 0.35 25.78 1.21
C PHE A 160 0.72 26.55 -0.07
N ALA A 161 1.94 26.40 -0.55
CA ALA A 161 2.45 27.15 -1.69
C ALA A 161 1.58 26.98 -2.96
N ALA A 162 1.10 25.77 -3.24
CA ALA A 162 0.27 25.48 -4.39
C ALA A 162 -1.24 25.71 -4.18
N GLN A 163 -1.67 26.24 -3.02
CA GLN A 163 -3.10 26.31 -2.69
C GLN A 163 -3.89 27.19 -3.68
N ASP A 164 -3.34 28.31 -4.10
CA ASP A 164 -4.05 29.21 -5.02
C ASP A 164 -4.06 28.63 -6.44
N LEU A 165 -3.00 27.96 -6.88
CA LEU A 165 -2.99 27.18 -8.11
C LEU A 165 -4.06 26.07 -8.08
N LEU A 166 -4.15 25.32 -6.99
CA LEU A 166 -5.15 24.26 -6.86
C LEU A 166 -6.58 24.83 -6.88
N LYS A 167 -6.81 26.00 -6.29
CA LYS A 167 -8.12 26.67 -6.33
C LYS A 167 -8.47 27.15 -7.73
N ASP A 168 -7.50 27.68 -8.45
CA ASP A 168 -7.70 28.15 -9.81
C ASP A 168 -8.00 27.00 -10.76
N VAL A 169 -7.24 25.91 -10.64
CA VAL A 169 -7.35 24.76 -11.54
C VAL A 169 -8.54 23.87 -11.22
N PHE A 170 -8.80 23.57 -9.95
CA PHE A 170 -9.84 22.60 -9.56
C PHE A 170 -11.11 23.25 -9.02
N GLY A 171 -11.05 24.50 -8.58
CA GLY A 171 -12.19 25.23 -8.00
C GLY A 171 -11.89 25.86 -6.66
N ALA A 172 -12.48 27.04 -6.43
CA ALA A 172 -12.16 27.93 -5.32
C ALA A 172 -12.46 27.35 -3.92
N ASN A 173 -13.39 26.42 -3.83
CA ASN A 173 -13.80 25.77 -2.58
C ASN A 173 -14.39 24.37 -2.86
N PRO A 174 -14.64 23.54 -1.84
CA PRO A 174 -15.14 22.17 -2.01
C PRO A 174 -16.43 22.05 -2.83
N ASN A 175 -17.32 23.05 -2.78
CA ASN A 175 -18.58 23.03 -3.54
C ASN A 175 -18.38 23.31 -5.04
N ARG A 176 -17.25 23.93 -5.40
CA ARG A 176 -16.86 24.28 -6.78
C ARG A 176 -15.73 23.43 -7.31
N ASP A 177 -15.26 22.46 -6.53
CA ASP A 177 -14.16 21.57 -6.91
C ASP A 177 -14.66 20.54 -7.94
N ILE A 178 -14.05 20.52 -9.13
CA ILE A 178 -14.45 19.63 -10.23
C ILE A 178 -14.36 18.15 -9.85
N LEU A 179 -13.42 17.78 -8.98
CA LEU A 179 -13.32 16.39 -8.52
C LEU A 179 -14.47 15.96 -7.60
N ARG A 180 -15.39 16.90 -7.24
CA ARG A 180 -16.64 16.51 -6.61
C ARG A 180 -17.45 15.54 -7.47
N ALA A 181 -17.32 15.66 -8.80
CA ALA A 181 -17.96 14.74 -9.74
C ALA A 181 -17.30 13.37 -9.83
N MET A 182 -16.12 13.16 -9.24
CA MET A 182 -15.45 11.86 -9.15
C MET A 182 -15.61 11.29 -7.75
N GLN A 183 -16.11 10.07 -7.67
CA GLN A 183 -16.31 9.34 -6.41
C GLN A 183 -15.31 8.19 -6.33
N VAL A 184 -14.64 8.05 -5.21
CA VAL A 184 -13.66 6.99 -4.95
C VAL A 184 -13.96 6.38 -3.60
N SER A 185 -14.30 5.08 -3.57
CA SER A 185 -14.54 4.38 -2.31
C SER A 185 -13.22 4.03 -1.61
N ASP A 186 -13.30 3.76 -0.31
CA ASP A 186 -12.19 3.15 0.42
C ASP A 186 -11.86 1.76 -0.15
N VAL A 187 -10.59 1.38 -0.02
CA VAL A 187 -10.08 0.07 -0.43
C VAL A 187 -9.71 -0.71 0.82
N ARG A 188 -10.52 -1.69 1.21
CA ARG A 188 -10.36 -2.48 2.44
C ARG A 188 -9.60 -3.75 2.17
N PHE A 189 -8.58 -4.00 2.99
CA PHE A 189 -7.74 -5.19 2.98
C PHE A 189 -7.99 -6.05 4.23
N GLN A 190 -7.33 -7.19 4.32
CA GLN A 190 -7.37 -8.03 5.50
C GLN A 190 -6.18 -7.74 6.41
N ALA A 191 -6.30 -8.02 7.72
CA ALA A 191 -5.17 -7.88 8.64
C ALA A 191 -3.99 -8.79 8.24
N ALA A 192 -4.27 -9.93 7.60
CA ALA A 192 -3.26 -10.83 7.06
C ALA A 192 -2.40 -10.22 5.93
N ASP A 193 -2.86 -9.11 5.31
CA ASP A 193 -2.10 -8.37 4.30
C ASP A 193 -1.05 -7.43 4.92
N LEU A 194 -1.07 -7.24 6.26
CA LEU A 194 -0.10 -6.39 6.95
C LEU A 194 1.26 -7.06 7.12
N ARG A 195 2.29 -6.23 6.98
CA ARG A 195 3.69 -6.60 7.26
C ARG A 195 4.38 -5.46 7.99
N LEU A 196 5.30 -5.81 8.86
CA LEU A 196 6.22 -4.86 9.48
C LEU A 196 7.40 -4.61 8.53
N ALA A 197 7.56 -3.38 8.10
CA ALA A 197 8.64 -2.98 7.21
C ALA A 197 9.70 -2.17 7.96
N ASP A 198 10.98 -2.55 7.79
CA ASP A 198 12.14 -1.76 8.18
C ASP A 198 12.44 -0.76 7.06
N ILE A 199 12.34 0.54 7.35
CA ILE A 199 12.54 1.62 6.39
C ILE A 199 13.86 2.29 6.62
N ARG A 200 14.67 2.38 5.56
CA ARG A 200 15.98 3.05 5.55
C ARG A 200 15.94 4.31 4.68
N TRP A 201 16.73 5.31 5.07
CA TRP A 201 16.85 6.59 4.34
C TRP A 201 18.15 6.61 3.54
N LEU A 202 18.05 6.43 2.23
CA LEU A 202 19.14 6.80 1.32
C LEU A 202 19.21 8.32 1.25
N ASN A 203 20.38 8.90 1.48
CA ASN A 203 20.63 10.34 1.46
C ASN A 203 21.84 10.65 0.60
N ILE A 204 21.79 11.75 -0.16
CA ILE A 204 22.95 12.22 -0.91
C ILE A 204 23.72 13.23 -0.07
N ILE A 205 25.03 13.02 0.03
CA ILE A 205 25.97 13.85 0.78
C ILE A 205 27.10 14.32 -0.12
N HIS A 206 27.75 15.43 0.23
CA HIS A 206 28.99 15.88 -0.40
C HIS A 206 30.19 15.44 0.42
N VAL A 207 31.10 14.71 -0.21
CA VAL A 207 32.38 14.30 0.39
C VAL A 207 33.49 14.68 -0.57
N LYS A 208 34.41 15.55 -0.15
CA LYS A 208 35.54 16.04 -0.94
C LYS A 208 35.14 16.57 -2.33
N GLY A 209 34.02 17.31 -2.40
CA GLY A 209 33.52 17.93 -3.63
C GLY A 209 32.70 16.98 -4.55
N GLN A 210 32.52 15.72 -4.18
CA GLN A 210 31.72 14.76 -4.93
C GLN A 210 30.44 14.39 -4.20
N GLU A 211 29.38 14.18 -4.96
CA GLU A 211 28.12 13.64 -4.44
C GLU A 211 28.23 12.13 -4.24
N LYS A 212 27.83 11.66 -3.06
CA LYS A 212 27.86 10.24 -2.68
C LYS A 212 26.55 9.85 -2.02
N ALA A 213 26.04 8.66 -2.31
CA ALA A 213 24.97 8.03 -1.55
C ALA A 213 25.47 7.58 -0.18
N ALA A 214 24.67 7.81 0.84
CA ALA A 214 24.92 7.35 2.21
C ALA A 214 23.59 7.06 2.91
N TRP A 215 23.65 6.34 4.03
CA TRP A 215 22.47 5.97 4.80
C TRP A 215 22.32 6.87 6.00
N ARG A 216 21.19 7.54 6.11
CA ARG A 216 20.93 8.42 7.24
C ARG A 216 20.46 7.61 8.44
N ASP A 217 21.23 7.67 9.49
CA ASP A 217 20.87 7.14 10.79
C ASP A 217 19.79 8.04 11.42
N MET A 218 18.63 7.49 11.74
CA MET A 218 17.50 8.24 12.27
C MET A 218 17.69 8.61 13.74
N ALA A 219 18.42 7.83 14.52
CA ALA A 219 18.70 8.10 15.93
C ALA A 219 19.75 9.20 16.10
N SER A 220 20.92 9.03 15.52
CA SER A 220 22.04 10.00 15.66
C SER A 220 21.97 11.16 14.67
N ARG A 221 21.13 11.08 13.64
CA ARG A 221 21.04 12.02 12.50
C ARG A 221 22.35 12.15 11.71
N GLN A 222 23.27 11.20 11.84
CA GLN A 222 24.49 11.12 11.05
C GLN A 222 24.27 10.32 9.76
N ASN A 223 25.25 10.34 8.86
CA ASN A 223 25.23 9.51 7.67
C ASN A 223 26.24 8.37 7.84
N ARG A 224 25.86 7.17 7.41
CA ARG A 224 26.64 5.94 7.46
C ARG A 224 26.90 5.43 6.04
N ASP A 225 28.04 4.78 5.85
CA ASP A 225 28.34 4.17 4.55
C ASP A 225 27.52 2.90 4.33
N ASN A 226 27.32 2.10 5.37
CA ASN A 226 26.52 0.89 5.30
C ASN A 226 25.14 1.11 5.91
N TRP A 227 24.10 0.56 5.29
CA TRP A 227 22.73 0.68 5.76
C TRP A 227 22.47 -0.07 7.09
N GLN A 228 23.26 -1.14 7.36
CA GLN A 228 23.16 -1.91 8.60
C GLN A 228 23.56 -1.07 9.84
N ASP A 229 24.49 -0.13 9.65
CA ASP A 229 25.00 0.77 10.71
C ASP A 229 24.11 1.99 10.97
N ALA A 230 23.06 2.14 10.16
CA ALA A 230 22.08 3.21 10.31
C ALA A 230 20.79 2.66 10.91
N SER A 231 20.27 3.28 11.97
CA SER A 231 18.94 2.96 12.49
C SER A 231 17.86 3.40 11.52
N GLY A 232 16.81 2.58 11.39
CA GLY A 232 15.67 2.82 10.53
C GLY A 232 14.42 3.26 11.29
N LEU A 233 13.31 3.16 10.62
CA LEU A 233 11.98 3.31 11.17
C LEU A 233 11.16 2.06 10.82
N TYR A 234 10.46 1.54 11.81
CA TYR A 234 9.56 0.42 11.60
C TYR A 234 8.13 0.92 11.39
N ILE A 235 7.47 0.42 10.36
CA ILE A 235 6.11 0.81 10.03
C ILE A 235 5.27 -0.41 9.62
N GLU A 236 4.01 -0.42 9.97
CA GLU A 236 3.06 -1.32 9.35
C GLU A 236 2.82 -0.93 7.90
N THR A 237 2.78 -1.89 7.01
CA THR A 237 2.51 -1.67 5.59
C THR A 237 1.58 -2.73 5.05
N LEU A 238 0.79 -2.39 4.06
CA LEU A 238 0.20 -3.39 3.16
C LEU A 238 1.34 -4.01 2.34
N ALA A 239 1.36 -5.33 2.31
CA ALA A 239 2.39 -6.10 1.62
C ALA A 239 2.31 -5.96 0.10
N PRO A 240 3.44 -6.04 -0.63
CA PRO A 240 3.39 -6.29 -2.06
C PRO A 240 2.51 -7.51 -2.39
N ASP A 241 1.86 -7.46 -3.55
CA ASP A 241 0.91 -8.46 -4.06
C ASP A 241 -0.43 -8.55 -3.32
N SER A 242 -0.63 -7.81 -2.22
CA SER A 242 -1.95 -7.63 -1.62
C SER A 242 -2.87 -6.88 -2.58
N ALA A 243 -4.13 -7.31 -2.66
CA ALA A 243 -5.07 -6.69 -3.59
C ALA A 243 -6.50 -6.68 -3.02
N ALA A 244 -7.19 -5.56 -3.23
CA ALA A 244 -8.58 -5.40 -2.81
C ALA A 244 -9.40 -4.61 -3.83
N SER A 245 -10.71 -4.82 -3.83
CA SER A 245 -11.60 -4.12 -4.77
C SER A 245 -12.06 -2.79 -4.20
N PHE A 246 -12.31 -1.85 -5.12
CA PHE A 246 -12.92 -0.55 -4.83
C PHE A 246 -13.80 -0.09 -5.99
N THR A 247 -14.58 0.97 -5.76
CA THR A 247 -15.44 1.57 -6.77
C THR A 247 -14.96 2.95 -7.12
N LEU A 248 -14.86 3.22 -8.42
CA LEU A 248 -14.64 4.53 -8.99
C LEU A 248 -15.90 4.96 -9.75
N GLY A 249 -16.36 6.16 -9.53
CA GLY A 249 -17.61 6.66 -10.13
C GLY A 249 -17.49 8.08 -10.69
N TRP A 250 -18.31 8.37 -11.70
CA TRP A 250 -18.49 9.69 -12.27
C TRP A 250 -19.95 10.11 -12.11
N ASP A 251 -20.17 11.25 -11.48
CA ASP A 251 -21.48 11.87 -11.40
C ASP A 251 -21.76 12.62 -12.70
N ARG A 252 -22.49 11.99 -13.61
CA ARG A 252 -22.82 12.53 -14.93
C ARG A 252 -23.70 13.78 -14.84
N PHE A 253 -24.50 13.92 -13.79
CA PHE A 253 -25.30 15.10 -13.55
C PHE A 253 -24.43 16.32 -13.25
N LEU A 254 -23.46 16.18 -12.35
CA LEU A 254 -22.50 17.24 -12.05
C LEU A 254 -21.63 17.60 -13.27
N LEU A 255 -21.28 16.60 -14.09
CA LEU A 255 -20.48 16.79 -15.31
C LEU A 255 -21.26 17.47 -16.45
N SER A 256 -22.59 17.32 -16.49
CA SER A 256 -23.40 17.85 -17.61
C SER A 256 -23.43 19.37 -17.66
N ASP A 257 -23.21 20.03 -16.53
CA ASP A 257 -23.26 21.51 -16.48
C ASP A 257 -22.35 22.04 -15.36
N LEU A 258 -21.05 22.02 -15.61
CA LEU A 258 -20.03 22.50 -14.67
C LEU A 258 -20.21 23.99 -14.34
N THR A 259 -20.74 24.77 -15.24
CA THR A 259 -20.90 26.21 -15.07
C THR A 259 -21.98 26.56 -14.05
N LYS A 260 -23.07 25.77 -13.96
CA LYS A 260 -24.17 26.01 -13.01
C LYS A 260 -23.76 26.07 -11.55
N TRP A 261 -22.75 25.29 -11.18
CA TRP A 261 -22.25 25.28 -9.80
C TRP A 261 -20.90 25.99 -9.65
N GLY A 262 -20.47 26.73 -10.69
CA GLY A 262 -19.32 27.63 -10.65
C GLY A 262 -17.97 26.89 -10.65
N ALA A 263 -17.88 25.75 -11.30
CA ALA A 263 -16.61 25.10 -11.58
C ALA A 263 -15.75 25.96 -12.52
N PRO A 264 -14.42 25.81 -12.51
CA PRO A 264 -13.53 26.47 -13.47
C PRO A 264 -13.90 26.15 -14.93
N ALA A 265 -13.74 27.11 -15.82
CA ALA A 265 -14.10 26.95 -17.25
C ALA A 265 -13.38 25.78 -17.94
N HIS A 266 -12.12 25.53 -17.56
CA HIS A 266 -11.30 24.40 -18.04
C HIS A 266 -11.57 23.07 -17.32
N GLY A 267 -12.51 23.03 -16.39
CA GLY A 267 -12.78 21.82 -15.59
C GLY A 267 -13.17 20.60 -16.40
N ALA A 268 -13.83 20.80 -17.55
CA ALA A 268 -14.19 19.71 -18.46
C ALA A 268 -12.96 19.03 -19.09
N GLU A 269 -11.89 19.76 -19.29
CA GLU A 269 -10.63 19.23 -19.86
C GLU A 269 -9.85 18.40 -18.83
N LEU A 270 -9.94 18.79 -17.55
CA LEU A 270 -9.24 18.15 -16.46
C LEU A 270 -9.86 16.83 -16.01
N LEU A 271 -11.18 16.72 -16.08
CA LEU A 271 -11.88 15.56 -15.56
C LEU A 271 -12.01 14.48 -16.65
N PRO A 272 -11.34 13.33 -16.49
CA PRO A 272 -11.42 12.24 -17.45
C PRO A 272 -12.86 11.78 -17.66
N ALA A 273 -13.24 11.53 -18.91
CA ALA A 273 -14.58 11.08 -19.26
C ALA A 273 -14.90 9.67 -18.73
N ASP A 274 -13.89 8.82 -18.63
CA ASP A 274 -13.97 7.43 -18.17
C ASP A 274 -12.63 6.92 -17.63
N PHE A 275 -12.60 5.65 -17.21
CA PHE A 275 -11.36 5.03 -16.71
C PHE A 275 -10.28 4.88 -17.78
N SER A 276 -10.62 4.71 -19.05
CA SER A 276 -9.61 4.57 -20.12
C SER A 276 -8.82 5.86 -20.30
N VAL A 277 -9.49 7.01 -20.26
CA VAL A 277 -8.85 8.32 -20.30
C VAL A 277 -8.04 8.56 -19.01
N LEU A 278 -8.63 8.31 -17.86
CA LEU A 278 -7.93 8.43 -16.57
C LEU A 278 -6.66 7.57 -16.52
N ARG A 279 -6.74 6.33 -16.98
CA ARG A 279 -5.61 5.40 -17.05
C ARG A 279 -4.44 5.98 -17.86
N LYS A 280 -4.71 6.60 -18.99
CA LYS A 280 -3.65 7.23 -19.82
C LYS A 280 -2.98 8.35 -19.06
N VAL A 281 -3.73 9.23 -18.41
CA VAL A 281 -3.21 10.32 -17.58
C VAL A 281 -2.34 9.79 -16.45
N LEU A 282 -2.84 8.80 -15.69
CA LEU A 282 -2.11 8.21 -14.57
C LEU A 282 -0.82 7.53 -15.04
N ASN A 283 -0.86 6.79 -16.15
CA ASN A 283 0.32 6.10 -16.68
C ASN A 283 1.37 7.04 -17.25
N ASN A 284 0.97 8.15 -17.89
CA ASN A 284 1.91 9.17 -18.32
C ASN A 284 2.65 9.79 -17.13
N HIS A 285 1.89 10.18 -16.10
CA HIS A 285 2.45 10.72 -14.87
C HIS A 285 3.36 9.70 -14.16
N ALA A 286 2.90 8.45 -13.98
CA ALA A 286 3.68 7.39 -13.35
C ALA A 286 4.99 7.11 -14.09
N ARG A 287 4.97 7.08 -15.44
CA ARG A 287 6.15 6.88 -16.27
C ARG A 287 7.23 7.91 -15.97
N ARG A 288 6.88 9.20 -15.95
CA ARG A 288 7.83 10.27 -15.62
C ARG A 288 8.46 10.10 -14.25
N ILE A 289 7.65 9.75 -13.24
CA ILE A 289 8.18 9.49 -11.90
C ILE A 289 9.09 8.26 -11.88
N PHE A 290 8.74 7.16 -12.56
CA PHE A 290 9.58 5.98 -12.67
C PHE A 290 10.92 6.30 -13.32
N GLU A 291 10.90 6.97 -14.47
CA GLU A 291 12.11 7.33 -15.23
C GLU A 291 13.03 8.24 -14.41
N ASN A 292 12.47 9.24 -13.72
CA ASN A 292 13.24 10.12 -12.83
C ASN A 292 13.84 9.38 -11.62
N GLU A 293 13.13 8.43 -11.04
CA GLU A 293 13.63 7.66 -9.90
C GLU A 293 14.68 6.62 -10.35
N VAL A 294 14.49 5.97 -11.50
CA VAL A 294 15.49 5.07 -12.10
C VAL A 294 16.78 5.83 -12.38
N ALA A 295 16.69 7.01 -13.03
CA ALA A 295 17.85 7.85 -13.31
C ALA A 295 18.56 8.33 -12.02
N PHE A 296 17.79 8.68 -10.97
CA PHE A 296 18.38 9.03 -9.68
C PHE A 296 19.18 7.88 -9.07
N PHE A 297 18.62 6.67 -9.02
CA PHE A 297 19.31 5.53 -8.44
C PHE A 297 20.52 5.08 -9.30
N ASP A 298 20.43 5.23 -10.61
CA ASP A 298 21.54 4.97 -11.53
C ASP A 298 22.70 5.94 -11.27
N GLN A 299 22.42 7.24 -11.24
CA GLN A 299 23.40 8.30 -10.98
C GLN A 299 24.18 8.05 -9.68
N TYR A 300 23.52 7.58 -8.63
CA TYR A 300 24.13 7.33 -7.33
C TYR A 300 24.51 5.87 -7.09
N GLN A 301 24.53 5.04 -8.13
CA GLN A 301 24.93 3.62 -8.09
C GLN A 301 24.15 2.77 -7.06
N ALA A 302 22.92 3.16 -6.78
CA ALA A 302 22.02 2.41 -5.91
C ALA A 302 21.27 1.32 -6.72
N THR A 303 22.01 0.28 -7.10
CA THR A 303 21.56 -0.74 -8.07
C THR A 303 20.33 -1.53 -7.63
N ALA A 304 20.20 -1.82 -6.33
CA ALA A 304 19.08 -2.64 -5.85
C ALA A 304 17.70 -1.96 -6.06
N PRO A 305 17.46 -0.73 -5.59
CA PRO A 305 16.20 -0.03 -5.86
C PRO A 305 16.02 0.34 -7.35
N GLN A 306 17.10 0.65 -8.08
CA GLN A 306 17.04 0.89 -9.53
C GLN A 306 16.45 -0.32 -10.27
N LYS A 307 16.97 -1.53 -10.02
CA LYS A 307 16.48 -2.77 -10.64
C LYS A 307 15.00 -3.03 -10.33
N GLN A 308 14.56 -2.77 -9.10
CA GLN A 308 13.16 -2.96 -8.73
C GLN A 308 12.24 -1.98 -9.48
N LEU A 309 12.62 -0.71 -9.57
CA LEU A 309 11.83 0.27 -10.32
C LEU A 309 11.81 -0.02 -11.82
N GLN A 310 12.95 -0.43 -12.39
CA GLN A 310 13.02 -0.80 -13.81
C GLN A 310 12.09 -1.99 -14.12
N LYS A 311 12.02 -2.98 -13.21
CA LYS A 311 11.08 -4.10 -13.34
C LYS A 311 9.61 -3.62 -13.33
N LEU A 312 9.27 -2.69 -12.44
CA LEU A 312 7.93 -2.13 -12.39
C LEU A 312 7.59 -1.29 -13.62
N LEU A 313 8.54 -0.48 -14.10
CA LEU A 313 8.39 0.29 -15.33
C LEU A 313 8.14 -0.61 -16.53
N ASN A 314 8.92 -1.69 -16.68
CA ASN A 314 8.73 -2.67 -17.75
C ASN A 314 7.36 -3.35 -17.65
N ARG A 315 6.91 -3.71 -16.44
CA ARG A 315 5.56 -4.25 -16.20
C ARG A 315 4.49 -3.26 -16.65
N MET A 316 4.61 -2.00 -16.29
CA MET A 316 3.67 -0.94 -16.69
C MET A 316 3.61 -0.76 -18.21
N GLN A 317 4.75 -0.83 -18.90
CA GLN A 317 4.80 -0.69 -20.36
C GLN A 317 4.10 -1.84 -21.10
N GLN A 318 4.05 -3.02 -20.50
CA GLN A 318 3.40 -4.21 -21.05
C GLN A 318 1.91 -4.32 -20.66
N ASP A 319 1.46 -3.54 -19.66
CA ASP A 319 0.09 -3.59 -19.13
C ASP A 319 -0.80 -2.52 -19.79
N ASN A 320 -1.64 -2.95 -20.71
CA ASN A 320 -2.54 -2.07 -21.46
C ASN A 320 -3.90 -1.85 -20.78
N GLU A 321 -4.20 -2.54 -19.66
CA GLU A 321 -5.52 -2.50 -19.01
C GLU A 321 -5.52 -1.70 -17.71
N SER A 322 -4.36 -1.48 -17.08
CA SER A 322 -4.29 -0.92 -15.74
C SER A 322 -3.60 0.44 -15.69
N ALA A 323 -3.94 1.20 -14.66
CA ALA A 323 -3.26 2.43 -14.29
C ALA A 323 -2.25 2.17 -13.16
N TYR A 324 -1.15 2.91 -13.18
CA TYR A 324 -0.12 2.87 -12.16
C TYR A 324 -0.07 4.21 -11.43
N LEU A 325 0.12 4.17 -10.14
CA LEU A 325 0.07 5.36 -9.29
C LEU A 325 1.00 5.19 -8.10
N ARG A 326 1.60 6.29 -7.65
CA ARG A 326 2.35 6.33 -6.40
C ARG A 326 1.61 7.19 -5.39
N LEU A 327 1.34 6.65 -4.20
CA LEU A 327 0.55 7.34 -3.19
C LEU A 327 1.05 7.09 -1.78
N ALA A 328 0.49 7.82 -0.84
CA ALA A 328 0.67 7.69 0.60
C ALA A 328 2.10 8.01 1.12
N TRP A 329 2.39 7.56 2.34
CA TRP A 329 3.64 7.89 3.00
C TRP A 329 4.85 7.29 2.28
N GLY A 330 5.89 8.07 2.15
CA GLY A 330 7.11 7.63 1.47
C GLY A 330 7.16 7.89 -0.03
N SER A 331 6.06 8.37 -0.65
CA SER A 331 6.03 8.76 -2.07
C SER A 331 7.02 9.90 -2.42
N GLY A 332 7.50 10.61 -1.42
CA GLY A 332 8.48 11.69 -1.56
C GLY A 332 7.91 12.97 -2.16
N TRP A 333 8.78 13.98 -2.28
CA TRP A 333 8.36 15.31 -2.74
C TRP A 333 7.76 15.27 -4.16
N ARG A 334 8.39 14.55 -5.09
CA ARG A 334 7.92 14.42 -6.49
C ARG A 334 6.57 13.73 -6.58
N GLY A 335 6.35 12.66 -5.81
CA GLY A 335 5.06 11.95 -5.76
C GLY A 335 3.95 12.80 -5.13
N MET A 336 4.28 13.61 -4.12
CA MET A 336 3.30 14.48 -3.45
C MET A 336 2.95 15.73 -4.23
N THR A 337 3.89 16.29 -4.99
CA THR A 337 3.69 17.54 -5.73
C THR A 337 3.35 17.32 -7.20
N GLY A 338 3.61 16.11 -7.74
CA GLY A 338 3.31 15.75 -9.12
C GLY A 338 4.46 15.93 -10.11
N ASP A 339 5.62 16.43 -9.67
CA ASP A 339 6.84 16.61 -10.49
C ASP A 339 6.61 17.40 -11.81
N TRP A 340 5.72 18.39 -11.74
CA TRP A 340 5.36 19.21 -12.91
C TRP A 340 6.19 20.47 -13.06
N LEU A 341 7.00 20.83 -12.05
CA LEU A 341 7.88 21.98 -12.12
C LEU A 341 9.09 21.71 -13.03
N ASP A 342 9.34 22.58 -13.98
CA ASP A 342 10.58 22.60 -14.72
C ASP A 342 11.78 23.02 -13.83
N ALA A 343 13.00 22.82 -14.29
CA ALA A 343 14.19 23.09 -13.49
C ALA A 343 14.33 24.57 -13.04
N PRO A 344 14.06 25.58 -13.87
CA PRO A 344 14.04 26.99 -13.46
C PRO A 344 12.99 27.29 -12.40
N SER A 345 11.76 26.84 -12.59
CA SER A 345 10.67 27.02 -11.62
C SER A 345 10.95 26.32 -10.29
N LEU A 346 11.50 25.10 -10.34
CA LEU A 346 11.92 24.37 -9.16
C LEU A 346 13.03 25.12 -8.39
N SER A 347 14.02 25.68 -9.10
CA SER A 347 15.07 26.49 -8.48
C SER A 347 14.50 27.70 -7.76
N THR A 348 13.59 28.43 -8.40
CA THR A 348 12.88 29.57 -7.81
C THR A 348 12.07 29.15 -6.56
N MET A 349 11.35 28.02 -6.62
CA MET A 349 10.61 27.52 -5.48
C MET A 349 11.51 27.09 -4.32
N ARG A 350 12.64 26.46 -4.62
CA ARG A 350 13.62 26.08 -3.61
C ARG A 350 14.18 27.29 -2.88
N GLU A 351 14.51 28.35 -3.60
CA GLU A 351 14.97 29.61 -3.02
C GLU A 351 13.88 30.28 -2.17
N LEU A 352 12.69 30.46 -2.77
CA LEU A 352 11.54 31.12 -2.17
C LEU A 352 11.11 30.47 -0.85
N TYR A 353 11.04 29.15 -0.83
CA TYR A 353 10.57 28.37 0.33
C TYR A 353 11.69 27.70 1.13
N ARG A 354 12.96 27.99 0.80
CA ARG A 354 14.15 27.42 1.46
C ARG A 354 14.12 25.88 1.50
N LEU A 355 13.74 25.25 0.36
CA LEU A 355 13.63 23.81 0.25
C LEU A 355 15.00 23.17 0.02
N GLY A 356 15.55 22.57 1.05
CA GLY A 356 16.88 21.97 1.01
C GLY A 356 18.01 22.98 0.84
N ARG A 357 19.23 22.48 0.65
CA ARG A 357 20.41 23.32 0.36
C ARG A 357 20.53 23.48 -1.14
N GLN A 358 20.80 24.71 -1.64
CA GLN A 358 20.86 25.01 -3.07
C GLN A 358 21.92 24.20 -3.84
N ASN A 359 23.06 23.96 -3.21
CA ASN A 359 24.19 23.21 -3.78
C ASN A 359 24.04 21.68 -3.66
N MET A 360 22.86 21.18 -3.32
CA MET A 360 22.57 19.76 -3.19
C MET A 360 21.46 19.35 -4.18
N PRO A 361 21.43 18.09 -4.65
CA PRO A 361 20.34 17.59 -5.44
C PRO A 361 19.00 17.68 -4.68
N PHE A 362 17.90 17.84 -5.40
CA PHE A 362 16.59 17.96 -4.79
C PHE A 362 15.53 17.17 -5.56
N PRO A 363 14.76 16.36 -4.87
CA PRO A 363 14.92 15.90 -3.47
C PRO A 363 16.10 14.93 -3.34
N LYS A 364 16.88 15.05 -2.25
CA LYS A 364 18.11 14.28 -2.05
C LYS A 364 17.96 12.98 -1.27
N THR A 365 16.79 12.71 -0.73
CA THR A 365 16.55 11.53 0.11
C THR A 365 15.50 10.60 -0.50
N ARG A 366 15.71 9.28 -0.31
CA ARG A 366 14.73 8.25 -0.65
C ARG A 366 14.50 7.34 0.54
N ARG A 367 13.25 6.92 0.73
CA ARG A 367 12.85 5.94 1.73
C ARG A 367 12.68 4.60 1.06
N LEU A 368 13.38 3.60 1.57
CA LEU A 368 13.42 2.26 1.00
C LEU A 368 13.09 1.24 2.07
N ALA A 369 12.16 0.34 1.81
CA ALA A 369 11.92 -0.80 2.66
C ALA A 369 12.98 -1.89 2.39
N VAL A 370 13.37 -2.57 3.46
CA VAL A 370 14.36 -3.66 3.42
C VAL A 370 13.67 -4.95 2.98
N GLN A 371 14.22 -5.56 1.92
CA GLN A 371 13.92 -6.94 1.52
C GLN A 371 15.25 -7.60 1.13
N GLY A 372 15.93 -8.20 2.13
CA GLY A 372 17.34 -8.57 2.03
C GLY A 372 18.27 -7.35 2.11
N THR A 373 18.06 -6.36 1.23
CA THR A 373 18.70 -5.04 1.24
C THR A 373 17.63 -3.94 1.13
N PRO A 374 17.93 -2.66 1.44
CA PRO A 374 16.99 -1.57 1.18
C PRO A 374 16.79 -1.37 -0.32
N CYS A 375 15.72 -1.92 -0.86
CA CYS A 375 15.50 -1.96 -2.31
C CYS A 375 14.09 -1.59 -2.76
N LEU A 376 13.08 -1.59 -1.87
CA LEU A 376 11.70 -1.33 -2.25
C LEU A 376 11.31 0.13 -1.98
N PRO A 377 11.17 0.98 -3.02
CA PRO A 377 10.52 2.28 -2.88
C PRO A 377 9.07 2.10 -2.44
N LEU A 378 8.55 3.04 -1.65
CA LEU A 378 7.21 2.92 -1.07
C LEU A 378 6.11 3.47 -1.97
N GLY A 379 4.93 2.90 -1.85
CA GLY A 379 3.67 3.50 -2.26
C GLY A 379 3.27 3.27 -3.72
N TRP A 380 3.89 2.37 -4.46
CA TRP A 380 3.45 2.03 -5.81
C TRP A 380 2.28 1.05 -5.80
N VAL A 381 1.24 1.39 -6.54
CA VAL A 381 0.04 0.58 -6.71
C VAL A 381 -0.37 0.49 -8.18
N ARG A 382 -1.15 -0.55 -8.48
CA ARG A 382 -1.77 -0.79 -9.78
C ARG A 382 -3.28 -0.80 -9.62
N LEU A 383 -3.98 -0.05 -10.45
CA LEU A 383 -5.43 -0.02 -10.52
C LEU A 383 -5.83 -0.76 -11.80
N GLY A 384 -6.35 -1.96 -11.66
CA GLY A 384 -6.71 -2.82 -12.79
C GLY A 384 -8.19 -3.15 -12.83
N PRO A 385 -8.67 -3.78 -13.90
CA PRO A 385 -10.01 -4.32 -13.95
C PRO A 385 -10.27 -5.23 -12.75
N TRP A 386 -11.43 -5.05 -12.13
CA TRP A 386 -11.85 -6.01 -11.11
C TRP A 386 -12.13 -7.35 -11.80
N ARG A 387 -11.39 -8.33 -11.42
CA ARG A 387 -11.66 -9.71 -11.76
C ARG A 387 -12.11 -10.36 -10.46
N GLU A 388 -13.23 -11.04 -10.50
CA GLU A 388 -13.62 -11.87 -9.37
C GLU A 388 -12.39 -12.72 -9.02
N LYS A 389 -11.81 -12.50 -7.84
CA LYS A 389 -10.82 -13.48 -7.39
C LYS A 389 -11.60 -14.78 -7.34
N VAL A 390 -11.36 -15.67 -8.29
CA VAL A 390 -11.44 -17.09 -7.95
C VAL A 390 -10.58 -17.17 -6.70
N ALA A 391 -11.22 -17.37 -5.54
CA ALA A 391 -10.55 -17.32 -4.27
C ALA A 391 -9.28 -18.16 -4.42
N THR A 392 -8.10 -17.53 -4.34
CA THR A 392 -6.86 -18.27 -4.11
C THR A 392 -7.06 -18.79 -2.70
N VAL A 393 -7.66 -19.98 -2.64
CA VAL A 393 -7.86 -20.70 -1.39
C VAL A 393 -6.46 -20.82 -0.82
N GLN A 394 -6.24 -20.23 0.34
CA GLN A 394 -4.96 -20.35 1.03
C GLN A 394 -4.61 -21.83 1.04
N ARG A 395 -3.44 -22.16 0.50
CA ARG A 395 -2.94 -23.54 0.48
C ARG A 395 -2.98 -24.07 1.91
N HIS A 396 -3.85 -25.02 2.17
CA HIS A 396 -4.11 -25.48 3.52
C HIS A 396 -2.94 -26.36 4.02
N PRO A 397 -2.31 -26.07 5.18
CA PRO A 397 -1.12 -26.80 5.66
C PRO A 397 -1.33 -28.31 5.71
N TRP A 398 -2.50 -28.78 6.13
CA TRP A 398 -2.82 -30.19 6.15
C TRP A 398 -2.82 -30.81 4.75
N VAL A 399 -3.33 -30.10 3.74
CA VAL A 399 -3.34 -30.59 2.33
C VAL A 399 -1.92 -30.69 1.80
N GLU A 400 -1.04 -29.71 2.09
CA GLU A 400 0.37 -29.76 1.71
C GLU A 400 1.09 -30.95 2.36
N GLN A 401 0.86 -31.14 3.66
CA GLN A 401 1.44 -32.27 4.38
C GLN A 401 0.97 -33.62 3.83
N ALA A 402 -0.35 -33.80 3.65
CA ALA A 402 -0.95 -35.01 3.11
C ALA A 402 -0.43 -35.33 1.69
N LEU A 403 -0.34 -34.32 0.82
CA LEU A 403 0.22 -34.47 -0.52
C LEU A 403 1.68 -34.91 -0.47
N THR A 404 2.49 -34.31 0.40
CA THR A 404 3.91 -34.64 0.58
C THR A 404 4.08 -36.09 1.04
N GLU A 405 3.29 -36.52 2.02
CA GLU A 405 3.31 -37.91 2.53
C GLU A 405 2.90 -38.93 1.44
N ILE A 406 1.84 -38.61 0.67
CA ILE A 406 1.38 -39.48 -0.45
C ILE A 406 2.44 -39.57 -1.53
N GLN A 407 3.08 -38.46 -1.92
CA GLN A 407 4.15 -38.43 -2.91
C GLN A 407 5.36 -39.27 -2.47
N GLN A 408 5.79 -39.12 -1.23
CA GLN A 408 6.93 -39.92 -0.69
C GLN A 408 6.60 -41.40 -0.62
N LYS A 409 5.42 -41.76 -0.12
CA LYS A 409 4.99 -43.15 0.03
C LYS A 409 4.86 -43.89 -1.30
N ASN A 410 4.24 -43.21 -2.30
CA ASN A 410 3.94 -43.83 -3.59
C ASN A 410 4.95 -43.53 -4.70
N ARG A 411 5.95 -42.68 -4.43
CA ARG A 411 6.93 -42.19 -5.42
C ARG A 411 6.23 -41.59 -6.66
N CYS A 412 5.14 -40.85 -6.45
CA CYS A 412 4.31 -40.29 -7.53
C CYS A 412 4.49 -38.77 -7.67
N GLN A 413 4.03 -38.23 -8.81
CA GLN A 413 4.03 -36.78 -9.07
C GLN A 413 2.95 -36.08 -8.24
N ALA A 414 3.11 -34.75 -8.02
CA ALA A 414 2.18 -33.93 -7.24
C ALA A 414 0.72 -34.01 -7.78
N ASP A 415 0.56 -34.03 -9.09
CA ASP A 415 -0.75 -34.13 -9.75
C ASP A 415 -1.40 -35.49 -9.55
N GLU A 416 -0.62 -36.56 -9.46
CA GLU A 416 -1.13 -37.90 -9.18
C GLU A 416 -1.57 -38.03 -7.73
N ALA A 417 -0.81 -37.45 -6.79
CA ALA A 417 -1.20 -37.40 -5.39
C ALA A 417 -2.49 -36.60 -5.19
N LEU A 418 -2.62 -35.44 -5.85
CA LEU A 418 -3.77 -34.55 -5.74
C LEU A 418 -5.07 -35.18 -6.29
N ARG A 419 -5.00 -35.89 -7.42
CA ARG A 419 -6.18 -36.53 -8.06
C ARG A 419 -6.47 -37.92 -7.53
N GLY A 420 -5.63 -38.47 -6.69
CA GLY A 420 -5.71 -39.84 -6.19
C GLY A 420 -6.75 -40.00 -5.07
N ALA A 421 -7.34 -41.18 -4.96
CA ALA A 421 -8.30 -41.51 -3.90
C ALA A 421 -7.69 -41.45 -2.48
N GLN A 422 -6.37 -41.60 -2.33
CA GLN A 422 -5.72 -41.60 -1.05
C GLN A 422 -5.86 -40.27 -0.32
N LEU A 423 -5.78 -39.14 -1.02
CA LEU A 423 -6.02 -37.82 -0.43
C LEU A 423 -7.48 -37.67 -0.01
N ALA A 424 -8.42 -38.16 -0.83
CA ALA A 424 -9.84 -38.13 -0.53
C ALA A 424 -10.18 -39.01 0.70
N ASP A 425 -9.63 -40.22 0.76
CA ASP A 425 -9.78 -41.12 1.89
C ASP A 425 -9.20 -40.50 3.19
N ALA A 426 -8.01 -39.88 3.11
CA ALA A 426 -7.41 -39.17 4.25
C ALA A 426 -8.26 -37.95 4.69
N TRP A 427 -8.81 -37.17 3.76
CA TRP A 427 -9.71 -36.07 4.06
C TRP A 427 -11.01 -36.56 4.73
N GLN A 428 -11.57 -37.67 4.27
CA GLN A 428 -12.84 -38.20 4.75
C GLN A 428 -12.80 -38.55 6.25
N VAL A 429 -11.66 -39.00 6.78
CA VAL A 429 -11.48 -39.41 8.18
C VAL A 429 -11.16 -38.24 9.13
N LEU A 430 -11.01 -37.01 8.63
CA LEU A 430 -10.85 -35.84 9.49
C LEU A 430 -12.07 -35.64 10.39
N ARG A 431 -11.80 -35.48 11.69
CA ARG A 431 -12.85 -35.34 12.72
C ARG A 431 -13.24 -33.90 12.98
N ASP A 432 -12.30 -32.97 12.84
CA ASP A 432 -12.52 -31.53 13.04
C ASP A 432 -13.31 -30.95 11.85
N PRO A 433 -14.53 -30.42 12.05
CA PRO A 433 -15.39 -29.92 10.98
C PRO A 433 -14.81 -28.69 10.27
N GLU A 434 -14.13 -27.77 11.00
CA GLU A 434 -13.54 -26.55 10.44
C GLU A 434 -12.33 -26.89 9.59
N LEU A 435 -11.43 -27.73 10.11
CA LEU A 435 -10.27 -28.24 9.37
C LEU A 435 -10.71 -28.98 8.11
N LYS A 436 -11.75 -29.81 8.21
CA LYS A 436 -12.30 -30.60 7.10
C LYS A 436 -12.87 -29.72 6.00
N ALA A 437 -13.62 -28.67 6.37
CA ALA A 437 -14.19 -27.71 5.42
C ALA A 437 -13.10 -26.87 4.73
N ALA A 438 -12.11 -26.39 5.48
CA ALA A 438 -11.00 -25.60 4.95
C ALA A 438 -10.11 -26.42 4.01
N ALA A 439 -9.80 -27.67 4.38
CA ALA A 439 -9.04 -28.59 3.52
C ALA A 439 -9.80 -28.93 2.21
N LEU A 440 -11.12 -29.14 2.29
CA LEU A 440 -11.93 -29.38 1.11
C LEU A 440 -11.95 -28.18 0.15
N ALA A 441 -12.04 -26.98 0.70
CA ALA A 441 -12.00 -25.74 -0.09
C ALA A 441 -10.68 -25.59 -0.87
N ASP A 442 -9.52 -25.90 -0.25
CA ASP A 442 -8.22 -25.91 -0.94
C ASP A 442 -8.16 -27.00 -2.02
N ILE A 443 -8.59 -28.23 -1.73
CA ILE A 443 -8.61 -29.32 -2.71
C ILE A 443 -9.50 -28.95 -3.90
N GLN A 444 -10.70 -28.45 -3.67
CA GLN A 444 -11.61 -28.01 -4.73
C GLN A 444 -11.02 -26.90 -5.60
N SER A 445 -10.32 -25.93 -4.97
CA SER A 445 -9.63 -24.87 -5.71
C SER A 445 -8.57 -25.44 -6.66
N ARG A 446 -7.71 -26.33 -6.15
CA ARG A 446 -6.66 -26.97 -6.97
C ARG A 446 -7.24 -27.78 -8.14
N TRP A 447 -8.33 -28.46 -7.91
CA TRP A 447 -9.02 -29.21 -8.96
C TRP A 447 -9.63 -28.31 -10.02
N ARG A 448 -10.21 -27.15 -9.61
CA ARG A 448 -10.74 -26.14 -10.54
C ARG A 448 -9.63 -25.44 -11.33
N GLU A 449 -8.52 -25.08 -10.68
CA GLU A 449 -7.34 -24.51 -11.33
C GLU A 449 -6.80 -25.38 -12.47
N LYS A 450 -6.93 -26.69 -12.33
CA LYS A 450 -6.51 -27.68 -13.33
C LYS A 450 -7.64 -28.10 -14.31
N GLY A 451 -8.84 -27.54 -14.18
CA GLY A 451 -10.01 -27.91 -14.97
C GLY A 451 -10.58 -29.31 -14.65
N TRP A 452 -10.07 -29.98 -13.61
CA TRP A 452 -10.44 -31.36 -13.26
C TRP A 452 -11.79 -31.49 -12.56
N TRP A 453 -12.31 -30.38 -12.01
CA TRP A 453 -13.58 -30.38 -11.31
C TRP A 453 -14.75 -30.70 -12.28
N ASP A 454 -14.68 -30.14 -13.48
CA ASP A 454 -15.71 -30.31 -14.51
C ASP A 454 -15.35 -31.39 -15.52
N GLN A 455 -14.06 -31.55 -15.82
CA GLN A 455 -13.52 -32.55 -16.76
C GLN A 455 -12.41 -33.37 -16.11
N PRO A 456 -12.75 -34.33 -15.23
CA PRO A 456 -11.74 -35.10 -14.50
C PRO A 456 -10.90 -35.96 -15.41
N PRO A 457 -9.58 -36.09 -15.18
CA PRO A 457 -8.74 -37.04 -15.90
C PRO A 457 -9.27 -38.46 -15.79
N PRO A 458 -9.05 -39.28 -16.80
CA PRO A 458 -9.51 -40.68 -16.78
C PRO A 458 -8.79 -41.49 -15.68
N GLY A 459 -9.53 -42.30 -14.93
CA GLY A 459 -8.98 -43.20 -13.91
C GLY A 459 -9.98 -43.54 -12.81
N LYS A 460 -9.96 -44.79 -12.33
CA LYS A 460 -10.83 -45.22 -11.23
C LYS A 460 -10.60 -44.47 -9.94
N SER A 461 -9.32 -44.22 -9.61
CA SER A 461 -8.89 -43.47 -8.40
C SER A 461 -9.38 -42.03 -8.45
N THR A 462 -9.30 -41.35 -9.60
CA THR A 462 -9.75 -39.98 -9.80
C THR A 462 -11.28 -39.86 -9.69
N LYS A 463 -12.02 -40.80 -10.27
CA LYS A 463 -13.47 -40.84 -10.17
C LYS A 463 -13.94 -41.06 -8.73
N LYS A 464 -13.29 -41.96 -7.98
CA LYS A 464 -13.55 -42.19 -6.55
C LYS A 464 -13.30 -40.90 -5.73
N ALA A 465 -12.16 -40.25 -5.93
CA ALA A 465 -11.84 -39.02 -5.24
C ALA A 465 -12.89 -37.91 -5.47
N LEU A 466 -13.27 -37.72 -6.72
CA LEU A 466 -14.27 -36.70 -7.08
C LEU A 466 -15.65 -37.00 -6.45
N ALA A 467 -16.09 -38.24 -6.44
CA ALA A 467 -17.33 -38.63 -5.78
C ALA A 467 -17.30 -38.30 -4.27
N ILE A 468 -16.19 -38.61 -3.60
CA ILE A 468 -16.00 -38.28 -2.17
C ILE A 468 -16.07 -36.76 -1.96
N TYR A 469 -15.39 -35.95 -2.78
CA TYR A 469 -15.35 -34.48 -2.61
C TYR A 469 -16.70 -33.82 -2.96
N ARG A 470 -17.52 -34.41 -3.79
CA ARG A 470 -18.87 -33.94 -4.14
C ARG A 470 -19.95 -34.40 -3.16
N GLY A 471 -19.63 -35.35 -2.30
CA GLY A 471 -20.60 -35.99 -1.42
C GLY A 471 -21.55 -36.93 -2.15
N ASP A 472 -21.19 -37.34 -3.36
CA ASP A 472 -21.96 -38.35 -4.11
C ASP A 472 -21.72 -39.71 -3.45
N ASN A 473 -22.76 -40.31 -2.86
CA ASN A 473 -22.65 -41.63 -2.27
C ASN A 473 -22.22 -42.62 -3.34
N ALA A 474 -21.09 -43.27 -3.15
CA ALA A 474 -20.62 -44.38 -3.97
C ALA A 474 -21.32 -45.67 -3.60
#